data_1fd0052e92b7aed67ae648bb89ae3848
#
_entry.id   1fd0052e92b7aed67ae648bb89ae3848
#
_cell.length_a   1.000
_cell.length_b   1.000
_cell.length_c   1.000
_cell.angle_alpha   90.00
_cell.angle_beta   90.00
_cell.angle_gamma   90.00
#
_symmetry.space_group_name_H-M   'P 1'
#
loop_
_entity.id
_entity.type
_entity.pdbx_description
1 polymer ?
#
loop_
_entity_poly.entity_id
_entity_poly.type
_entity_poly.pdbx_seq_one_letter_code
_entity_poly.pdbx_strand_id
1 'polypeptide(L)'
;MQCDAPSPTLFPFGSTNVICFAVDAAGNSKNTHFTVRVQDTTNPQLTMPPTQVVQAAPGAQEASVSFTVHASDVADPDVQIVCDAESGAMFPIGTTQVTCAAYDNFWNSASGSFLVVVESVPTFAFTGFFQPVANDGVFNVVKAGSAIPVKFSLDGNRGLAILKSGSPSATTVSCVSEAAQSAVGETVAASGNSLSYDAATDQYIYVWKSEKGWAGGCRRLDVTLTDGRTKSAFFRFTR
;
A
#
# COMPACT_ATOMS: atom_id res chain seq x y z
N MET A 1 26.35 54.29 35.55
CA MET A 1 25.18 53.32 35.56
C MET A 1 25.63 52.02 35.01
N GLN A 2 25.37 50.95 35.72
CA GLN A 2 25.74 49.59 35.32
C GLN A 2 24.55 48.65 35.61
N CYS A 3 24.26 47.73 34.69
CA CYS A 3 23.21 46.73 34.87
C CYS A 3 23.82 45.35 35.11
N ASP A 4 23.11 44.47 35.76
CA ASP A 4 23.51 43.09 36.02
C ASP A 4 23.53 42.25 34.76
N ALA A 5 22.80 42.65 33.70
CA ALA A 5 22.89 42.11 32.36
C ALA A 5 23.53 43.14 31.40
N PRO A 6 24.85 43.07 31.15
CA PRO A 6 25.53 44.02 30.24
C PRO A 6 25.13 43.69 28.76
N SER A 7 25.13 44.72 27.92
CA SER A 7 24.91 44.56 26.49
C SER A 7 26.20 44.14 25.74
N PRO A 8 26.22 43.16 24.83
CA PRO A 8 25.09 42.28 24.48
C PRO A 8 24.95 41.09 25.44
N THR A 9 23.74 40.81 25.90
CA THR A 9 23.41 39.61 26.70
C THR A 9 22.33 38.81 26.01
N LEU A 10 22.49 37.46 25.96
CA LEU A 10 21.44 36.55 25.54
C LEU A 10 20.49 36.30 26.71
N PHE A 11 19.22 36.53 26.48
CA PHE A 11 18.17 36.30 27.48
C PHE A 11 17.46 34.98 27.16
N PRO A 12 17.17 34.14 28.16
CA PRO A 12 16.39 32.92 27.99
C PRO A 12 14.93 33.28 27.67
N PHE A 13 14.21 32.29 27.10
CA PHE A 13 12.76 32.40 26.96
C PHE A 13 12.08 32.68 28.31
N GLY A 14 11.01 33.48 28.25
CA GLY A 14 10.29 33.92 29.42
C GLY A 14 10.62 35.39 29.80
N SER A 15 10.54 35.72 31.09
CA SER A 15 10.73 37.07 31.60
C SER A 15 11.96 37.13 32.49
N THR A 16 12.89 37.99 32.13
CA THR A 16 14.09 38.28 32.92
C THR A 16 14.02 39.72 33.45
N ASN A 17 14.17 39.87 34.75
CA ASN A 17 14.24 41.19 35.38
C ASN A 17 15.70 41.66 35.41
N VAL A 18 15.98 42.80 34.76
CA VAL A 18 17.32 43.43 34.71
C VAL A 18 17.36 44.55 35.67
N ILE A 19 18.33 44.54 36.62
CA ILE A 19 18.53 45.56 37.63
C ILE A 19 19.71 46.43 37.23
N CYS A 20 19.51 47.74 37.22
CA CYS A 20 20.54 48.74 36.92
C CYS A 20 20.84 49.60 38.15
N PHE A 21 22.11 49.86 38.36
CA PHE A 21 22.60 50.68 39.48
C PHE A 21 23.26 51.90 38.90
N ALA A 22 23.00 53.03 39.56
CA ALA A 22 23.70 54.30 39.34
C ALA A 22 24.28 54.80 40.69
N VAL A 23 25.54 55.23 40.65
CA VAL A 23 26.21 55.79 41.79
C VAL A 23 26.75 57.17 41.35
N ASP A 24 26.54 58.19 42.14
CA ASP A 24 27.09 59.56 41.92
C ASP A 24 28.51 59.69 42.50
N ALA A 25 29.16 60.84 42.25
CA ALA A 25 30.48 61.11 42.76
C ALA A 25 30.55 61.26 44.28
N ALA A 26 29.42 61.51 44.97
CA ALA A 26 29.29 61.60 46.40
C ALA A 26 28.99 60.24 47.08
N GLY A 27 28.87 59.18 46.32
CA GLY A 27 28.57 57.80 46.80
C GLY A 27 27.09 57.52 47.01
N ASN A 28 26.17 58.41 46.63
CA ASN A 28 24.74 58.09 46.65
C ASN A 28 24.40 57.08 45.53
N SER A 29 23.64 56.10 45.89
CA SER A 29 23.24 55.02 44.90
C SER A 29 21.74 54.99 44.74
N LYS A 30 21.30 54.63 43.51
CA LYS A 30 19.92 54.32 43.16
C LYS A 30 19.89 53.14 42.22
N ASN A 31 18.95 52.22 42.44
CA ASN A 31 18.67 51.14 41.50
C ASN A 31 17.32 51.39 40.83
N THR A 32 17.19 50.77 39.65
CA THR A 32 15.95 50.65 38.90
C THR A 32 15.95 49.30 38.19
N HIS A 33 14.84 48.87 37.74
CA HIS A 33 14.71 47.61 37.00
C HIS A 33 13.80 47.77 35.79
N PHE A 34 14.01 46.91 34.83
CA PHE A 34 13.10 46.69 33.70
C PHE A 34 13.05 45.18 33.38
N THR A 35 11.96 44.75 32.73
CA THR A 35 11.77 43.37 32.37
C THR A 35 12.01 43.18 30.89
N VAL A 36 12.87 42.23 30.55
CA VAL A 36 13.04 41.70 29.18
C VAL A 36 12.19 40.47 29.06
N ARG A 37 11.30 40.43 28.06
CA ARG A 37 10.47 39.26 27.73
C ARG A 37 10.89 38.71 26.38
N VAL A 38 11.35 37.48 26.39
CA VAL A 38 11.67 36.70 25.16
C VAL A 38 10.57 35.69 24.94
N GLN A 39 9.95 35.72 23.78
CA GLN A 39 8.89 34.82 23.40
C GLN A 39 9.21 34.22 22.04
N ASP A 40 8.87 32.96 21.87
CA ASP A 40 8.75 32.37 20.54
C ASP A 40 7.37 32.71 19.95
N THR A 41 7.36 33.20 18.72
CA THR A 41 6.16 33.56 17.95
C THR A 41 6.17 32.90 16.57
N THR A 42 7.09 31.97 16.35
CA THR A 42 7.20 31.21 15.11
C THR A 42 6.33 29.97 15.17
N ASN A 43 5.64 29.66 14.07
CA ASN A 43 4.87 28.45 13.99
C ASN A 43 5.78 27.29 13.57
N PRO A 44 5.55 26.08 14.08
CA PRO A 44 6.23 24.88 13.60
C PRO A 44 6.08 24.71 12.09
N GLN A 45 7.13 24.24 11.44
CA GLN A 45 7.09 23.84 10.05
C GLN A 45 6.62 22.38 9.96
N LEU A 46 5.40 22.18 9.44
CA LEU A 46 4.77 20.87 9.28
C LEU A 46 4.96 20.37 7.86
N THR A 47 5.48 19.13 7.72
CA THR A 47 5.66 18.45 6.43
C THR A 47 4.76 17.24 6.35
N MET A 48 3.80 17.31 5.42
CA MET A 48 2.84 16.23 5.17
C MET A 48 3.38 15.22 4.17
N PRO A 49 3.03 13.93 4.30
CA PRO A 49 3.34 12.93 3.27
C PRO A 49 2.53 13.21 2.00
N PRO A 50 2.97 12.70 0.84
CA PRO A 50 2.14 12.69 -0.36
C PRO A 50 0.88 11.83 -0.15
N THR A 51 -0.07 11.90 -1.09
CA THR A 51 -1.22 11.00 -1.10
C THR A 51 -0.77 9.55 -1.01
N GLN A 52 -1.33 8.81 -0.03
CA GLN A 52 -1.10 7.40 0.16
C GLN A 52 -2.12 6.62 -0.65
N VAL A 53 -1.67 5.72 -1.53
CA VAL A 53 -2.56 4.86 -2.33
C VAL A 53 -2.24 3.41 -2.01
N VAL A 54 -3.23 2.66 -1.52
CA VAL A 54 -3.10 1.24 -1.20
C VAL A 54 -4.26 0.45 -1.76
N GLN A 55 -4.05 -0.83 -2.06
CA GLN A 55 -5.11 -1.74 -2.43
C GLN A 55 -5.55 -2.55 -1.22
N ALA A 56 -6.86 -2.62 -0.99
CA ALA A 56 -7.43 -3.52 0.01
C ALA A 56 -7.18 -4.99 -0.38
N ALA A 57 -7.19 -5.88 0.59
CA ALA A 57 -7.23 -7.31 0.28
C ALA A 57 -8.50 -7.65 -0.52
N PRO A 58 -8.49 -8.67 -1.41
CA PRO A 58 -9.66 -9.06 -2.19
C PRO A 58 -10.89 -9.26 -1.31
N GLY A 59 -11.95 -8.50 -1.56
CA GLY A 59 -13.21 -8.52 -0.80
C GLY A 59 -13.18 -7.80 0.56
N ALA A 60 -12.05 -7.29 1.00
CA ALA A 60 -12.00 -6.43 2.19
C ALA A 60 -12.66 -5.07 1.90
N GLN A 61 -13.20 -4.44 2.93
CA GLN A 61 -13.85 -3.13 2.86
C GLN A 61 -12.94 -2.01 3.37
N GLU A 62 -11.77 -2.35 3.86
CA GLU A 62 -10.78 -1.44 4.44
C GLU A 62 -9.36 -1.99 4.30
N ALA A 63 -8.36 -1.13 4.48
CA ALA A 63 -6.95 -1.50 4.51
C ALA A 63 -6.19 -0.68 5.56
N SER A 64 -5.17 -1.29 6.17
CA SER A 64 -4.25 -0.58 7.05
C SER A 64 -3.28 0.27 6.22
N VAL A 65 -3.11 1.54 6.60
CA VAL A 65 -2.23 2.48 5.91
C VAL A 65 -1.27 3.13 6.89
N SER A 66 0.02 2.94 6.65
CA SER A 66 1.07 3.58 7.43
C SER A 66 1.58 4.84 6.72
N PHE A 67 1.78 5.91 7.48
CA PHE A 67 2.30 7.18 6.99
C PHE A 67 3.22 7.82 8.04
N THR A 68 3.99 8.81 7.63
CA THR A 68 4.86 9.57 8.54
C THR A 68 4.67 11.05 8.28
N VAL A 69 4.42 11.81 9.35
CA VAL A 69 4.32 13.27 9.37
C VAL A 69 5.52 13.80 10.13
N HIS A 70 6.14 14.86 9.64
CA HIS A 70 7.28 15.49 10.30
C HIS A 70 6.94 16.93 10.65
N ALA A 71 7.42 17.36 11.80
CA ALA A 71 7.39 18.77 12.18
C ALA A 71 8.74 19.19 12.77
N SER A 72 9.09 20.45 12.61
CA SER A 72 10.27 21.07 13.20
C SER A 72 10.01 22.51 13.51
N ASP A 73 10.69 23.04 14.53
CA ASP A 73 10.68 24.45 14.86
C ASP A 73 12.09 24.95 15.15
N VAL A 74 12.32 26.26 14.97
CA VAL A 74 13.65 26.89 15.15
C VAL A 74 13.99 27.06 16.62
N ALA A 75 12.97 27.30 17.44
CA ALA A 75 13.12 27.63 18.86
C ALA A 75 12.76 26.47 19.78
N ASP A 76 11.96 25.52 19.29
CA ASP A 76 11.51 24.33 20.03
C ASP A 76 11.87 23.05 19.31
N PRO A 77 12.79 22.20 19.87
CA PRO A 77 13.10 20.90 19.31
C PRO A 77 12.01 19.84 19.53
N ASP A 78 11.06 20.07 20.46
CA ASP A 78 10.10 19.07 20.94
C ASP A 78 8.67 19.37 20.44
N VAL A 79 8.51 19.53 19.12
CA VAL A 79 7.21 19.78 18.49
C VAL A 79 6.29 18.57 18.63
N GLN A 80 5.08 18.80 19.14
CA GLN A 80 4.06 17.76 19.27
C GLN A 80 3.20 17.69 18.00
N ILE A 81 2.99 16.49 17.46
CA ILE A 81 2.14 16.27 16.28
C ILE A 81 0.91 15.45 16.71
N VAL A 82 -0.28 15.92 16.33
CA VAL A 82 -1.56 15.26 16.56
C VAL A 82 -2.30 15.16 15.23
N CYS A 83 -2.72 13.95 14.84
CA CYS A 83 -3.55 13.73 13.68
C CYS A 83 -4.90 13.13 14.09
N ASP A 84 -5.92 13.32 13.24
CA ASP A 84 -7.25 12.75 13.43
C ASP A 84 -7.31 11.25 13.13
N ALA A 85 -6.26 10.68 12.52
CA ALA A 85 -6.05 9.25 12.35
C ALA A 85 -4.60 8.87 12.66
N GLU A 86 -4.39 7.70 13.25
CA GLU A 86 -3.06 7.16 13.57
C GLU A 86 -2.44 6.44 12.37
N SER A 87 -1.10 6.47 12.27
CA SER A 87 -0.37 5.66 11.29
C SER A 87 -0.58 4.17 11.58
N GLY A 88 -0.96 3.40 10.56
CA GLY A 88 -1.33 2.00 10.69
C GLY A 88 -2.82 1.74 10.97
N ALA A 89 -3.63 2.78 11.11
CA ALA A 89 -5.08 2.63 11.25
C ALA A 89 -5.73 2.01 10.01
N MET A 90 -6.94 1.47 10.19
CA MET A 90 -7.76 0.95 9.11
C MET A 90 -8.54 2.07 8.44
N PHE A 91 -8.43 2.16 7.13
CA PHE A 91 -9.13 3.15 6.30
C PHE A 91 -10.12 2.44 5.38
N PRO A 92 -11.36 2.95 5.25
CA PRO A 92 -12.35 2.36 4.36
C PRO A 92 -11.97 2.55 2.88
N ILE A 93 -12.53 1.69 2.02
CA ILE A 93 -12.44 1.86 0.57
C ILE A 93 -12.94 3.25 0.17
N GLY A 94 -12.19 3.92 -0.70
CA GLY A 94 -12.43 5.27 -1.15
C GLY A 94 -11.32 6.23 -0.73
N THR A 95 -11.67 7.52 -0.60
CA THR A 95 -10.71 8.57 -0.25
C THR A 95 -11.04 9.12 1.12
N THR A 96 -10.07 9.09 2.03
CA THR A 96 -10.13 9.68 3.37
C THR A 96 -9.10 10.79 3.45
N GLN A 97 -9.50 11.95 3.94
CA GLN A 97 -8.58 13.03 4.26
C GLN A 97 -8.12 12.87 5.71
N VAL A 98 -6.81 12.90 5.92
CA VAL A 98 -6.20 12.91 7.25
C VAL A 98 -5.67 14.32 7.52
N THR A 99 -6.07 14.89 8.65
CA THR A 99 -5.66 16.25 9.08
C THR A 99 -4.76 16.12 10.30
N CYS A 100 -3.61 16.80 10.27
CA CYS A 100 -2.67 16.86 11.37
C CYS A 100 -2.40 18.30 11.78
N ALA A 101 -2.13 18.49 13.06
CA ALA A 101 -1.66 19.74 13.63
C ALA A 101 -0.35 19.51 14.40
N ALA A 102 0.54 20.48 14.32
CA ALA A 102 1.78 20.54 15.08
C ALA A 102 1.71 21.70 16.07
N TYR A 103 2.20 21.49 17.29
CA TYR A 103 2.23 22.48 18.36
C TYR A 103 3.62 22.49 18.97
N ASP A 104 4.14 23.71 19.23
CA ASP A 104 5.33 23.90 20.05
C ASP A 104 4.98 24.10 21.53
N ASN A 105 5.99 24.17 22.37
CA ASN A 105 5.83 24.43 23.81
C ASN A 105 5.40 25.89 24.14
N PHE A 106 5.36 26.76 23.13
CA PHE A 106 4.93 28.17 23.26
C PHE A 106 3.52 28.41 22.71
N TRP A 107 2.81 27.30 22.31
CA TRP A 107 1.45 27.32 21.78
C TRP A 107 1.31 27.91 20.37
N ASN A 108 2.42 28.05 19.63
CA ASN A 108 2.31 28.30 18.21
C ASN A 108 1.94 26.99 17.51
N SER A 109 1.23 27.07 16.39
CA SER A 109 0.72 25.86 15.72
C SER A 109 0.71 25.99 14.20
N ALA A 110 0.82 24.86 13.55
CA ALA A 110 0.60 24.70 12.12
C ALA A 110 -0.32 23.48 11.87
N SER A 111 -1.10 23.51 10.80
CA SER A 111 -1.95 22.39 10.41
C SER A 111 -1.83 22.11 8.92
N GLY A 112 -2.10 20.86 8.53
CA GLY A 112 -2.10 20.43 7.15
C GLY A 112 -2.89 19.14 7.01
N SER A 113 -3.10 18.70 5.75
CA SER A 113 -3.80 17.47 5.46
C SER A 113 -3.20 16.77 4.26
N PHE A 114 -3.43 15.46 4.17
CA PHE A 114 -3.12 14.63 3.01
C PHE A 114 -4.25 13.63 2.76
N LEU A 115 -4.21 12.94 1.62
CA LEU A 115 -5.23 11.98 1.26
C LEU A 115 -4.70 10.55 1.42
N VAL A 116 -5.59 9.68 1.92
CA VAL A 116 -5.45 8.23 1.90
C VAL A 116 -6.50 7.70 0.94
N VAL A 117 -6.06 6.96 -0.08
CA VAL A 117 -6.91 6.33 -1.09
C VAL A 117 -6.78 4.83 -0.95
N VAL A 118 -7.87 4.16 -0.59
CA VAL A 118 -7.95 2.70 -0.53
C VAL A 118 -8.74 2.21 -1.74
N GLU A 119 -8.07 1.48 -2.63
CA GLU A 119 -8.68 0.90 -3.82
C GLU A 119 -9.26 -0.48 -3.51
N SER A 120 -10.47 -0.74 -3.98
CA SER A 120 -11.08 -2.06 -3.86
C SER A 120 -10.45 -3.06 -4.84
N VAL A 121 -10.23 -4.29 -4.38
CA VAL A 121 -9.91 -5.42 -5.28
C VAL A 121 -11.15 -6.30 -5.38
N PRO A 122 -11.73 -6.48 -6.60
CA PRO A 122 -12.90 -7.31 -6.78
C PRO A 122 -12.61 -8.76 -6.41
N THR A 123 -13.61 -9.47 -5.92
CA THR A 123 -13.58 -10.94 -5.77
C THR A 123 -14.41 -11.58 -6.87
N PHE A 124 -13.95 -12.72 -7.40
CA PHE A 124 -14.63 -13.42 -8.45
C PHE A 124 -15.25 -14.74 -7.93
N ALA A 125 -16.50 -15.02 -8.25
CA ALA A 125 -17.13 -16.30 -7.97
C ALA A 125 -16.76 -17.30 -9.08
N PHE A 126 -15.58 -17.94 -8.97
CA PHE A 126 -15.12 -18.89 -9.96
C PHE A 126 -15.93 -20.19 -9.91
N THR A 127 -16.53 -20.56 -11.05
CA THR A 127 -17.23 -21.82 -11.25
C THR A 127 -16.58 -22.64 -12.36
N GLY A 128 -16.26 -23.87 -12.06
CA GLY A 128 -15.77 -24.93 -12.94
C GLY A 128 -14.36 -24.67 -13.41
N PHE A 129 -13.69 -25.64 -14.04
CA PHE A 129 -13.55 -25.66 -15.51
C PHE A 129 -14.70 -26.43 -16.18
N PHE A 130 -15.17 -25.96 -17.33
CA PHE A 130 -16.20 -26.63 -18.12
C PHE A 130 -15.55 -27.44 -19.26
N GLN A 131 -16.28 -28.46 -19.71
CA GLN A 131 -15.82 -29.29 -20.83
C GLN A 131 -15.25 -28.48 -22.01
N PRO A 132 -14.13 -28.91 -22.60
CA PRO A 132 -13.51 -30.24 -22.50
C PRO A 132 -12.52 -30.44 -21.35
N VAL A 133 -12.36 -29.45 -20.43
CA VAL A 133 -11.46 -29.53 -19.28
C VAL A 133 -12.23 -30.02 -18.06
N ALA A 134 -11.76 -31.11 -17.45
CA ALA A 134 -12.31 -31.62 -16.21
C ALA A 134 -11.66 -30.93 -15.00
N ASN A 135 -12.42 -30.85 -13.89
CA ASN A 135 -11.99 -30.34 -12.59
C ASN A 135 -11.36 -31.47 -11.73
N ASP A 136 -11.01 -31.10 -10.48
CA ASP A 136 -10.79 -31.98 -9.33
C ASP A 136 -9.60 -32.95 -9.44
N GLY A 137 -8.47 -32.46 -9.96
CA GLY A 137 -7.21 -33.22 -9.94
C GLY A 137 -7.13 -34.35 -10.98
N VAL A 138 -8.13 -34.52 -11.83
CA VAL A 138 -8.12 -35.49 -12.91
C VAL A 138 -7.23 -35.03 -14.06
N PHE A 139 -6.42 -35.94 -14.61
CA PHE A 139 -5.63 -35.61 -15.80
C PHE A 139 -6.51 -35.61 -17.07
N ASN A 140 -6.60 -34.46 -17.70
CA ASN A 140 -7.16 -34.31 -19.04
C ASN A 140 -6.18 -34.87 -20.06
N VAL A 141 -6.56 -35.93 -20.77
CA VAL A 141 -5.70 -36.55 -21.79
C VAL A 141 -5.90 -35.82 -23.10
N VAL A 142 -4.84 -35.19 -23.59
CA VAL A 142 -4.90 -34.36 -24.81
C VAL A 142 -3.67 -34.63 -25.70
N LYS A 143 -3.79 -34.36 -26.99
CA LYS A 143 -2.66 -34.47 -27.92
C LYS A 143 -1.71 -33.26 -27.73
N ALA A 144 -0.41 -33.51 -27.67
CA ALA A 144 0.60 -32.47 -27.64
C ALA A 144 0.56 -31.63 -28.93
N GLY A 145 0.66 -30.32 -28.80
CA GLY A 145 0.52 -29.34 -29.87
C GLY A 145 -0.93 -29.00 -30.24
N SER A 146 -1.92 -29.47 -29.49
CA SER A 146 -3.33 -29.07 -29.68
C SER A 146 -3.67 -27.76 -29.04
N ALA A 147 -4.73 -27.12 -29.54
CA ALA A 147 -5.37 -25.95 -28.91
C ALA A 147 -6.51 -26.48 -28.01
N ILE A 148 -6.46 -26.07 -26.74
CA ILE A 148 -7.37 -26.57 -25.70
C ILE A 148 -8.21 -25.38 -25.21
N PRO A 149 -9.55 -25.40 -25.44
CA PRO A 149 -10.40 -24.34 -24.88
C PRO A 149 -10.58 -24.56 -23.36
N VAL A 150 -10.04 -23.66 -22.59
CA VAL A 150 -10.20 -23.60 -21.14
C VAL A 150 -11.33 -22.64 -20.82
N LYS A 151 -12.42 -23.18 -20.28
CA LYS A 151 -13.67 -22.44 -20.05
C LYS A 151 -13.99 -22.40 -18.57
N PHE A 152 -14.40 -21.23 -18.08
CA PHE A 152 -14.82 -21.02 -16.69
C PHE A 152 -15.85 -19.87 -16.60
N SER A 153 -16.60 -19.77 -15.51
CA SER A 153 -17.48 -18.65 -15.21
C SER A 153 -17.01 -17.90 -13.97
N LEU A 154 -17.33 -16.62 -13.93
CA LEU A 154 -17.12 -15.74 -12.78
C LEU A 154 -18.42 -15.12 -12.25
N ASP A 155 -19.55 -15.77 -12.53
CA ASP A 155 -20.88 -15.26 -12.20
C ASP A 155 -21.14 -13.91 -12.87
N GLY A 156 -21.19 -13.94 -14.20
CA GLY A 156 -21.39 -12.79 -15.08
C GLY A 156 -20.11 -12.23 -15.70
N ASN A 157 -20.31 -11.26 -16.59
CA ASN A 157 -19.23 -10.58 -17.29
C ASN A 157 -18.50 -9.59 -16.38
N ARG A 158 -17.23 -9.86 -16.09
CA ARG A 158 -16.33 -9.02 -15.26
C ARG A 158 -15.30 -8.26 -16.10
N GLY A 159 -15.53 -8.15 -17.42
CA GLY A 159 -14.56 -7.63 -18.37
C GLY A 159 -13.48 -8.64 -18.72
N LEU A 160 -12.50 -8.25 -19.54
CA LEU A 160 -11.42 -9.15 -19.98
C LEU A 160 -10.10 -8.95 -19.22
N ALA A 161 -10.00 -7.96 -18.36
CA ALA A 161 -8.82 -7.70 -17.51
C ALA A 161 -8.86 -8.48 -16.18
N ILE A 162 -9.32 -9.74 -16.23
CA ILE A 162 -9.53 -10.60 -15.05
C ILE A 162 -8.32 -11.50 -14.73
N LEU A 163 -7.39 -11.65 -15.64
CA LEU A 163 -6.20 -12.48 -15.46
C LEU A 163 -5.04 -11.64 -14.90
N LYS A 164 -4.38 -12.18 -13.88
CA LYS A 164 -3.14 -11.60 -13.35
C LYS A 164 -2.04 -11.61 -14.41
N SER A 165 -1.15 -10.65 -14.39
CA SER A 165 0.02 -10.64 -15.29
C SER A 165 0.81 -11.95 -15.19
N GLY A 166 1.15 -12.56 -16.33
CA GLY A 166 1.79 -13.88 -16.42
C GLY A 166 0.84 -15.07 -16.28
N SER A 167 -0.48 -14.84 -16.17
CA SER A 167 -1.49 -15.91 -16.14
C SER A 167 -2.22 -15.99 -17.50
N PRO A 168 -2.63 -17.20 -17.92
CA PRO A 168 -2.35 -18.51 -17.33
C PRO A 168 -0.88 -18.95 -17.46
N SER A 169 -0.44 -19.85 -16.58
CA SER A 169 0.89 -20.45 -16.62
C SER A 169 0.82 -21.97 -16.60
N ALA A 170 1.81 -22.64 -17.21
CA ALA A 170 1.88 -24.09 -17.28
C ALA A 170 3.16 -24.59 -16.59
N THR A 171 3.00 -25.48 -15.62
CA THR A 171 4.10 -26.03 -14.82
C THR A 171 4.26 -27.51 -15.09
N THR A 172 5.49 -28.00 -15.27
CA THR A 172 5.79 -29.44 -15.38
C THR A 172 5.49 -30.12 -14.05
N VAL A 173 4.70 -31.19 -14.10
CA VAL A 173 4.32 -31.99 -12.93
C VAL A 173 4.54 -33.47 -13.17
N SER A 174 4.59 -34.25 -12.08
CA SER A 174 4.59 -35.72 -12.19
C SER A 174 3.29 -36.21 -12.82
N CYS A 175 3.37 -37.22 -13.66
CA CYS A 175 2.18 -37.88 -14.24
C CYS A 175 1.49 -38.85 -13.26
N VAL A 176 1.96 -38.98 -12.04
CA VAL A 176 1.32 -39.77 -10.98
C VAL A 176 0.37 -38.84 -10.21
N SER A 177 -0.90 -39.25 -10.10
CA SER A 177 -1.98 -38.39 -9.59
C SER A 177 -1.70 -37.74 -8.21
N GLU A 178 -1.15 -38.53 -7.28
CA GLU A 178 -0.85 -38.04 -5.92
C GLU A 178 0.30 -37.04 -5.86
N ALA A 179 1.23 -37.04 -6.83
CA ALA A 179 2.38 -36.17 -6.92
C ALA A 179 2.17 -34.98 -7.89
N ALA A 180 1.03 -34.91 -8.55
CA ALA A 180 0.74 -33.88 -9.57
C ALA A 180 0.67 -32.46 -9.00
N GLN A 181 0.51 -32.30 -7.69
CA GLN A 181 0.47 -31.00 -7.01
C GLN A 181 1.85 -30.35 -6.90
N SER A 182 2.92 -31.15 -6.96
CA SER A 182 4.29 -30.66 -6.84
C SER A 182 4.89 -30.37 -8.21
N ALA A 183 5.47 -29.20 -8.40
CA ALA A 183 6.24 -28.87 -9.59
C ALA A 183 7.51 -29.76 -9.63
N VAL A 184 7.77 -30.37 -10.79
CA VAL A 184 9.00 -31.17 -11.04
C VAL A 184 9.86 -30.58 -12.15
N GLY A 185 9.48 -29.40 -12.67
CA GLY A 185 10.20 -28.75 -13.75
C GLY A 185 9.76 -27.29 -13.93
N GLU A 186 10.17 -26.71 -15.04
CA GLU A 186 9.97 -25.30 -15.35
C GLU A 186 8.49 -24.93 -15.48
N THR A 187 8.16 -23.72 -15.01
CA THR A 187 6.87 -23.05 -15.25
C THR A 187 7.04 -22.07 -16.41
N VAL A 188 6.21 -22.18 -17.42
CA VAL A 188 6.19 -21.29 -18.58
C VAL A 188 4.84 -20.56 -18.68
N ALA A 189 4.84 -19.35 -19.22
CA ALA A 189 3.60 -18.69 -19.56
C ALA A 189 2.84 -19.52 -20.59
N ALA A 190 1.55 -19.75 -20.35
CA ALA A 190 0.73 -20.52 -21.27
C ALA A 190 0.49 -19.69 -22.53
N SER A 191 1.00 -20.17 -23.67
CA SER A 191 0.72 -19.55 -24.96
C SER A 191 -0.74 -19.78 -25.37
N GLY A 192 -1.42 -18.74 -25.80
CA GLY A 192 -2.83 -18.83 -26.19
C GLY A 192 -3.33 -17.59 -26.90
N ASN A 193 -4.55 -17.64 -27.37
CA ASN A 193 -5.25 -16.49 -27.91
C ASN A 193 -5.83 -15.66 -26.76
N SER A 194 -6.27 -14.44 -27.08
CA SER A 194 -6.92 -13.57 -26.12
C SER A 194 -8.11 -14.23 -25.44
N LEU A 195 -8.30 -13.92 -24.18
CA LEU A 195 -9.49 -14.28 -23.43
C LEU A 195 -10.73 -13.68 -24.10
N SER A 196 -11.81 -14.45 -24.19
CA SER A 196 -13.13 -13.98 -24.65
C SER A 196 -14.21 -14.34 -23.63
N TYR A 197 -15.34 -13.66 -23.71
CA TYR A 197 -16.51 -13.96 -22.89
C TYR A 197 -17.71 -14.27 -23.79
N ASP A 198 -18.35 -15.40 -23.53
CA ASP A 198 -19.59 -15.82 -24.17
C ASP A 198 -20.78 -15.55 -23.24
N ALA A 199 -21.57 -14.57 -23.59
CA ALA A 199 -22.73 -14.14 -22.80
C ALA A 199 -23.89 -15.17 -22.80
N ALA A 200 -23.97 -16.04 -23.83
CA ALA A 200 -25.03 -17.04 -23.93
C ALA A 200 -24.84 -18.17 -22.91
N THR A 201 -23.58 -18.50 -22.59
CA THR A 201 -23.22 -19.59 -21.66
C THR A 201 -22.67 -19.07 -20.34
N ASP A 202 -22.51 -17.76 -20.16
CA ASP A 202 -21.82 -17.12 -19.04
C ASP A 202 -20.41 -17.69 -18.82
N GLN A 203 -19.64 -17.82 -19.90
CA GLN A 203 -18.32 -18.44 -19.83
C GLN A 203 -17.23 -17.54 -20.39
N TYR A 204 -16.11 -17.47 -19.68
CA TYR A 204 -14.84 -17.05 -20.21
C TYR A 204 -14.17 -18.21 -20.94
N ILE A 205 -13.58 -17.91 -22.08
CA ILE A 205 -12.91 -18.90 -22.93
C ILE A 205 -11.50 -18.44 -23.23
N TYR A 206 -10.53 -19.21 -22.76
CA TYR A 206 -9.11 -19.02 -23.06
C TYR A 206 -8.63 -20.22 -23.88
N VAL A 207 -8.18 -20.03 -25.12
CA VAL A 207 -7.68 -21.09 -25.97
C VAL A 207 -6.18 -21.28 -25.72
N TRP A 208 -5.85 -22.26 -24.89
CA TRP A 208 -4.47 -22.61 -24.57
C TRP A 208 -3.83 -23.47 -25.69
N LYS A 209 -2.68 -23.01 -26.22
CA LYS A 209 -1.88 -23.74 -27.19
C LYS A 209 -0.81 -24.57 -26.48
N SER A 210 -0.93 -25.89 -26.50
CA SER A 210 0.10 -26.78 -25.96
C SER A 210 1.26 -26.96 -26.96
N GLU A 211 2.42 -27.33 -26.45
CA GLU A 211 3.62 -27.52 -27.27
C GLU A 211 3.75 -28.97 -27.70
N LYS A 212 4.22 -29.23 -28.94
CA LYS A 212 4.47 -30.56 -29.45
C LYS A 212 5.51 -31.32 -28.62
N GLY A 213 6.51 -30.63 -28.08
CA GLY A 213 7.56 -31.18 -27.22
C GLY A 213 7.06 -31.70 -25.87
N TRP A 214 5.79 -31.49 -25.49
CA TRP A 214 5.24 -31.98 -24.22
C TRP A 214 4.70 -33.42 -24.31
N ALA A 215 4.79 -34.05 -25.46
CA ALA A 215 4.34 -35.44 -25.66
C ALA A 215 4.98 -36.42 -24.65
N GLY A 216 4.15 -37.20 -23.95
CA GLY A 216 4.56 -38.13 -22.90
C GLY A 216 4.75 -37.48 -21.51
N GLY A 217 4.64 -36.16 -21.39
CA GLY A 217 4.75 -35.42 -20.15
C GLY A 217 3.41 -34.96 -19.56
N CYS A 218 3.45 -34.42 -18.37
CA CYS A 218 2.29 -33.85 -17.69
C CYS A 218 2.54 -32.39 -17.31
N ARG A 219 1.47 -31.57 -17.33
CA ARG A 219 1.46 -30.18 -16.97
C ARG A 219 0.27 -29.88 -16.08
N ARG A 220 0.48 -28.93 -15.15
CA ARG A 220 -0.57 -28.23 -14.44
C ARG A 220 -0.72 -26.85 -15.09
N LEU A 221 -1.90 -26.51 -15.54
CA LEU A 221 -2.28 -25.19 -16.00
C LEU A 221 -2.86 -24.43 -14.82
N ASP A 222 -2.26 -23.30 -14.46
CA ASP A 222 -2.70 -22.42 -13.38
C ASP A 222 -3.31 -21.16 -13.99
N VAL A 223 -4.60 -20.93 -13.72
CA VAL A 223 -5.33 -19.71 -14.06
C VAL A 223 -5.41 -18.86 -12.81
N THR A 224 -4.59 -17.82 -12.74
CA THR A 224 -4.56 -16.86 -11.62
C THR A 224 -5.31 -15.60 -12.02
N LEU A 225 -6.31 -15.25 -11.22
CA LEU A 225 -7.16 -14.08 -11.40
C LEU A 225 -6.55 -12.85 -10.71
N THR A 226 -7.04 -11.66 -11.06
CA THR A 226 -6.58 -10.40 -10.45
C THR A 226 -6.96 -10.27 -8.99
N ASP A 227 -7.92 -11.06 -8.48
CA ASP A 227 -8.24 -11.17 -7.06
C ASP A 227 -7.25 -12.06 -6.28
N GLY A 228 -6.20 -12.57 -6.93
CA GLY A 228 -5.17 -13.42 -6.34
C GLY A 228 -5.51 -14.91 -6.28
N ARG A 229 -6.75 -15.32 -6.59
CA ARG A 229 -7.14 -16.73 -6.58
C ARG A 229 -6.56 -17.46 -7.78
N THR A 230 -6.08 -18.67 -7.54
CA THR A 230 -5.57 -19.58 -8.59
C THR A 230 -6.45 -20.81 -8.68
N LYS A 231 -6.81 -21.19 -9.90
CA LYS A 231 -7.48 -22.45 -10.22
C LYS A 231 -6.62 -23.26 -11.17
N SER A 232 -6.51 -24.55 -10.90
CA SER A 232 -5.58 -25.44 -11.60
C SER A 232 -6.30 -26.55 -12.31
N ALA A 233 -5.83 -26.90 -13.52
CA ALA A 233 -6.23 -28.11 -14.24
C ALA A 233 -5.00 -28.92 -14.66
N PHE A 234 -5.11 -30.24 -14.66
CA PHE A 234 -4.01 -31.16 -14.95
C PHE A 234 -4.15 -31.78 -16.33
N PHE A 235 -3.04 -31.92 -17.04
CA PHE A 235 -3.02 -32.43 -18.40
C PHE A 235 -1.93 -33.49 -18.58
N ARG A 236 -2.29 -34.59 -19.25
CA ARG A 236 -1.36 -35.58 -19.75
C ARG A 236 -1.32 -35.52 -21.28
N PHE A 237 -0.13 -35.33 -21.83
CA PHE A 237 0.05 -35.11 -23.26
C PHE A 237 0.41 -36.42 -23.96
N THR A 238 -0.41 -36.82 -24.95
CA THR A 238 -0.13 -37.95 -25.87
C THR A 238 0.60 -37.46 -27.13
N ARG A 239 1.14 -38.37 -27.88
CA ARG A 239 1.76 -38.13 -29.20
C ARG A 239 0.73 -37.75 -30.25
#